data_509aec022881e22e530a965b196f104f
#
_entry.id   509aec022881e22e530a965b196f104f
#
_cell.length_a   1.000
_cell.length_b   1.000
_cell.length_c   1.000
_cell.angle_alpha   90.00
_cell.angle_beta   90.00
_cell.angle_gamma   90.00
#
_symmetry.space_group_name_H-M   'P 1'
#
loop_
_entity.id
_entity.type
_entity.pdbx_description
1 polymer ?
#
loop_
_entity_poly.entity_id
_entity_poly.type
_entity_poly.pdbx_seq_one_letter_code
_entity_poly.pdbx_strand_id
1 'polypeptide(L)'
;TEGHNNFVKNIYGGSYANTKSEGNGAVQKVEGNSSVSISGKEGITFTGDIMGGSFWNWGNGTTLTTNGNTSVSIDGGSTFTGKIVGGSWRGSTWTAEDPTALPVSIGGNITVTLGQGTYLGDIYGAGNCGTVGGDVLVSLTGGSVFGAEGKQSGITIGGSAGAAVEGNRTLELKGTFGTGDFQNVTFTRFDEINIAQEGASATIYALTDSPALTKTGAGTLTLGADAAGAETILDGTTEGITISEGSLNLSGAGGSHMKGTWNIASGSRLTGVSGTVTVGEG
;
A
#
# COMPACT_ATOMS: atom_id res chain seq x y z
N THR A 1 2.59 26.99 27.87
CA THR A 1 1.35 26.49 27.24
C THR A 1 1.67 25.15 26.65
N GLU A 2 1.30 24.08 27.32
CA GLU A 2 1.30 22.73 26.74
C GLU A 2 0.25 22.72 25.64
N GLY A 3 0.68 22.88 24.40
CA GLY A 3 -0.18 22.79 23.23
C GLY A 3 -0.65 21.35 23.07
N HIS A 4 -1.94 21.13 22.83
CA HIS A 4 -2.46 19.82 22.44
C HIS A 4 -1.84 19.42 21.10
N ASN A 5 -0.95 18.43 21.11
CA ASN A 5 -0.21 17.96 19.93
C ASN A 5 -0.96 16.84 19.18
N ASN A 6 -2.30 16.79 19.30
CA ASN A 6 -3.12 15.74 18.71
C ASN A 6 -4.16 16.33 17.74
N PHE A 7 -4.22 15.74 16.54
CA PHE A 7 -5.25 16.01 15.53
C PHE A 7 -6.18 14.80 15.45
N VAL A 8 -7.45 14.99 15.86
CA VAL A 8 -8.44 13.90 16.01
C VAL A 8 -9.47 13.82 14.88
N LYS A 9 -9.37 14.67 13.86
CA LYS A 9 -10.31 14.72 12.74
C LYS A 9 -9.67 14.16 11.48
N ASN A 10 -10.54 13.60 10.62
CA ASN A 10 -10.13 13.11 9.32
C ASN A 10 -9.76 14.25 8.36
N ILE A 11 -8.87 13.98 7.44
CA ILE A 11 -8.41 14.90 6.39
C ILE A 11 -8.76 14.28 5.03
N TYR A 12 -9.45 15.07 4.20
CA TYR A 12 -9.84 14.64 2.85
C TYR A 12 -9.32 15.63 1.82
N GLY A 13 -8.64 15.14 0.80
CA GLY A 13 -8.22 15.96 -0.33
C GLY A 13 -9.36 16.21 -1.32
N GLY A 14 -10.27 15.25 -1.48
CA GLY A 14 -11.43 15.32 -2.35
C GLY A 14 -12.72 15.70 -1.64
N SER A 15 -13.81 15.14 -2.11
CA SER A 15 -15.16 15.43 -1.62
C SER A 15 -15.53 14.56 -0.41
N TYR A 16 -16.39 15.10 0.43
CA TYR A 16 -17.03 14.35 1.53
C TYR A 16 -18.53 14.25 1.29
N ALA A 17 -19.07 13.03 1.20
CA ALA A 17 -20.50 12.79 1.07
C ALA A 17 -21.03 12.05 2.30
N ASN A 18 -21.98 12.68 3.00
CA ASN A 18 -22.71 12.10 4.13
C ASN A 18 -24.19 12.39 3.98
N THR A 19 -24.84 11.76 2.99
CA THR A 19 -26.25 11.96 2.72
C THR A 19 -27.04 10.76 3.20
N LYS A 20 -27.93 10.96 4.17
CA LYS A 20 -28.90 9.96 4.64
C LYS A 20 -30.18 9.92 3.78
N SER A 21 -30.32 10.80 2.78
CA SER A 21 -31.55 10.87 1.98
C SER A 21 -31.51 9.87 0.84
N GLU A 22 -32.50 9.01 0.81
CA GLU A 22 -32.81 8.16 -0.33
C GLU A 22 -33.15 9.03 -1.56
N GLY A 23 -32.46 8.81 -2.67
CA GLY A 23 -33.03 9.07 -3.97
C GLY A 23 -32.69 10.34 -4.73
N ASN A 24 -31.76 11.16 -4.33
CA ASN A 24 -31.32 12.29 -5.18
C ASN A 24 -29.85 12.10 -5.59
N GLY A 25 -29.62 11.52 -6.76
CA GLY A 25 -28.32 11.30 -7.35
C GLY A 25 -27.42 12.54 -7.38
N ALA A 26 -26.88 12.90 -6.22
CA ALA A 26 -25.92 13.98 -6.12
C ALA A 26 -24.62 13.58 -6.83
N VAL A 27 -24.13 14.43 -7.72
CA VAL A 27 -22.84 14.25 -8.37
C VAL A 27 -21.87 15.22 -7.71
N GLN A 28 -20.83 14.68 -7.08
CA GLN A 28 -19.72 15.48 -6.58
C GLN A 28 -18.49 15.16 -7.43
N LYS A 29 -17.94 16.19 -8.05
CA LYS A 29 -16.85 16.06 -9.01
C LYS A 29 -15.71 17.00 -8.69
N VAL A 30 -14.52 16.43 -8.63
CA VAL A 30 -13.25 17.17 -8.65
C VAL A 30 -12.72 17.08 -10.09
N GLU A 31 -12.72 18.20 -10.81
CA GLU A 31 -12.33 18.24 -12.24
C GLU A 31 -10.80 18.07 -12.45
N GLY A 32 -10.00 18.40 -11.47
CA GLY A 32 -8.55 18.29 -11.51
C GLY A 32 -8.00 17.27 -10.53
N ASN A 33 -6.80 17.53 -10.07
CA ASN A 33 -6.12 16.70 -9.07
C ASN A 33 -6.63 17.00 -7.65
N SER A 34 -6.50 16.00 -6.79
CA SER A 34 -6.78 16.12 -5.36
C SER A 34 -5.52 15.73 -4.57
N SER A 35 -5.14 16.50 -3.56
CA SER A 35 -3.93 16.22 -2.80
C SER A 35 -4.04 16.58 -1.33
N VAL A 36 -3.37 15.77 -0.50
CA VAL A 36 -3.11 16.07 0.92
C VAL A 36 -1.60 16.05 1.11
N SER A 37 -1.06 17.15 1.65
CA SER A 37 0.35 17.26 2.00
C SER A 37 0.48 17.64 3.48
N ILE A 38 1.22 16.85 4.24
CA ILE A 38 1.46 17.05 5.66
C ILE A 38 2.97 17.08 5.91
N SER A 39 3.45 18.26 6.32
CA SER A 39 4.79 18.42 6.89
C SER A 39 4.64 18.31 8.39
N GLY A 40 4.83 17.10 8.90
CA GLY A 40 4.68 16.80 10.31
C GLY A 40 5.84 17.35 11.16
N LYS A 41 5.76 17.07 12.43
CA LYS A 41 6.82 17.39 13.40
C LYS A 41 6.81 16.30 14.47
N GLU A 42 7.97 15.99 15.00
CA GLU A 42 8.12 15.08 16.13
C GLU A 42 7.26 15.53 17.33
N GLY A 43 6.62 14.57 18.00
CA GLY A 43 5.72 14.82 19.12
C GLY A 43 4.28 15.20 18.75
N ILE A 44 3.94 15.27 17.46
CA ILE A 44 2.56 15.48 16.98
C ILE A 44 1.93 14.15 16.60
N THR A 45 0.68 13.92 17.02
CA THR A 45 -0.08 12.71 16.68
C THR A 45 -1.35 13.06 15.89
N PHE A 46 -1.52 12.38 14.76
CA PHE A 46 -2.73 12.38 13.94
C PHE A 46 -3.50 11.10 14.21
N THR A 47 -4.71 11.20 14.76
CA THR A 47 -5.54 10.03 15.10
C THR A 47 -6.66 9.78 14.10
N GLY A 48 -7.01 10.77 13.28
CA GLY A 48 -7.99 10.64 12.21
C GLY A 48 -7.42 10.02 10.94
N ASP A 49 -8.32 9.55 10.06
CA ASP A 49 -7.95 9.02 8.76
C ASP A 49 -7.56 10.14 7.78
N ILE A 50 -6.63 9.84 6.88
CA ILE A 50 -6.14 10.75 5.85
C ILE A 50 -6.42 10.12 4.48
N MET A 51 -7.11 10.87 3.62
CA MET A 51 -7.51 10.40 2.28
C MET A 51 -7.16 11.41 1.20
N GLY A 52 -6.45 10.98 0.19
CA GLY A 52 -6.14 11.81 -0.97
C GLY A 52 -7.36 12.08 -1.85
N GLY A 53 -8.24 11.09 -1.97
CA GLY A 53 -9.49 11.17 -2.69
C GLY A 53 -10.68 11.58 -1.83
N SER A 54 -11.84 11.02 -2.13
CA SER A 54 -13.12 11.36 -1.51
C SER A 54 -13.53 10.34 -0.44
N PHE A 55 -14.32 10.80 0.52
CA PHE A 55 -14.94 9.93 1.52
C PHE A 55 -16.46 9.88 1.35
N TRP A 56 -16.99 8.67 1.32
CA TRP A 56 -18.42 8.43 1.20
C TRP A 56 -18.95 7.62 2.39
N ASN A 57 -19.88 8.18 3.12
CA ASN A 57 -20.40 7.54 4.33
C ASN A 57 -21.80 6.92 4.17
N TRP A 58 -22.68 7.50 3.36
CA TRP A 58 -24.06 7.02 3.18
C TRP A 58 -24.67 7.58 1.89
N GLY A 59 -25.52 6.81 1.25
CA GLY A 59 -26.44 7.31 0.25
C GLY A 59 -26.48 6.47 -1.04
N ASN A 60 -27.68 6.01 -1.41
CA ASN A 60 -27.92 5.46 -2.74
C ASN A 60 -27.88 6.57 -3.78
N GLY A 61 -27.14 6.39 -4.85
CA GLY A 61 -27.17 7.26 -6.04
C GLY A 61 -26.23 8.48 -6.01
N THR A 62 -25.36 8.65 -5.01
CA THR A 62 -24.33 9.70 -5.06
C THR A 62 -23.11 9.22 -5.84
N THR A 63 -22.73 9.98 -6.87
CA THR A 63 -21.50 9.73 -7.63
C THR A 63 -20.38 10.63 -7.12
N LEU A 64 -19.22 10.05 -6.83
CA LEU A 64 -18.00 10.76 -6.45
C LEU A 64 -16.93 10.53 -7.50
N THR A 65 -16.53 11.56 -8.21
CA THR A 65 -15.52 11.46 -9.26
C THR A 65 -14.38 12.43 -9.02
N THR A 66 -13.15 11.95 -9.17
CA THR A 66 -11.96 12.79 -9.32
C THR A 66 -11.39 12.50 -10.71
N ASN A 67 -11.44 13.47 -11.61
CA ASN A 67 -10.99 13.27 -13.00
C ASN A 67 -9.45 13.18 -13.12
N GLY A 68 -8.74 13.85 -12.25
CA GLY A 68 -7.28 13.87 -12.23
C GLY A 68 -6.66 12.84 -11.29
N ASN A 69 -5.43 13.11 -10.89
CA ASN A 69 -4.67 12.30 -9.96
C ASN A 69 -5.08 12.58 -8.51
N THR A 70 -4.87 11.60 -7.64
CA THR A 70 -4.95 11.81 -6.19
C THR A 70 -3.60 11.55 -5.53
N SER A 71 -3.28 12.30 -4.47
CA SER A 71 -2.03 12.10 -3.76
C SER A 71 -2.13 12.37 -2.25
N VAL A 72 -1.36 11.60 -1.49
CA VAL A 72 -1.05 11.87 -0.08
C VAL A 72 0.46 11.90 0.06
N SER A 73 1.00 12.99 0.59
CA SER A 73 2.43 13.13 0.88
C SER A 73 2.60 13.52 2.35
N ILE A 74 3.33 12.71 3.09
CA ILE A 74 3.56 12.91 4.52
C ILE A 74 5.06 12.82 4.81
N ASP A 75 5.58 13.77 5.59
CA ASP A 75 6.96 13.78 6.06
C ASP A 75 7.06 14.55 7.40
N GLY A 76 8.20 14.45 8.10
CA GLY A 76 8.56 15.31 9.24
C GLY A 76 8.40 14.70 10.63
N GLY A 77 8.26 13.39 10.79
CA GLY A 77 8.46 12.70 12.08
C GLY A 77 7.22 12.58 12.98
N SER A 78 6.03 12.95 12.52
CA SER A 78 4.78 12.79 13.30
C SER A 78 4.33 11.33 13.41
N THR A 79 3.43 11.06 14.37
CA THR A 79 2.77 9.77 14.54
C THR A 79 1.38 9.76 13.92
N PHE A 80 1.04 8.73 13.16
CA PHE A 80 -0.23 8.55 12.48
C PHE A 80 -0.86 7.23 12.94
N THR A 81 -2.02 7.30 13.60
CA THR A 81 -2.73 6.11 14.11
C THR A 81 -3.98 5.76 13.32
N GLY A 82 -4.50 6.71 12.52
CA GLY A 82 -5.59 6.48 11.57
C GLY A 82 -5.09 5.88 10.25
N LYS A 83 -6.03 5.51 9.38
CA LYS A 83 -5.71 5.04 8.03
C LYS A 83 -5.14 6.15 7.16
N ILE A 84 -4.25 5.76 6.25
CA ILE A 84 -3.77 6.61 5.17
C ILE A 84 -4.18 5.97 3.85
N VAL A 85 -4.94 6.68 3.04
CA VAL A 85 -5.47 6.19 1.76
C VAL A 85 -5.21 7.21 0.67
N GLY A 86 -4.53 6.81 -0.38
CA GLY A 86 -4.31 7.69 -1.54
C GLY A 86 -5.58 7.96 -2.33
N GLY A 87 -6.43 6.96 -2.45
CA GLY A 87 -7.70 7.00 -3.17
C GLY A 87 -8.90 7.42 -2.32
N SER A 88 -10.06 6.90 -2.72
CA SER A 88 -11.34 7.18 -2.06
C SER A 88 -11.74 6.05 -1.11
N TRP A 89 -12.46 6.40 -0.05
CA TRP A 89 -12.88 5.43 0.96
C TRP A 89 -14.37 5.49 1.24
N ARG A 90 -14.99 4.32 1.42
CA ARG A 90 -16.36 4.19 1.89
C ARG A 90 -16.38 3.79 3.36
N GLY A 91 -17.05 4.58 4.19
CA GLY A 91 -17.11 4.39 5.64
C GLY A 91 -18.25 3.51 6.15
N SER A 92 -19.26 3.18 5.32
CA SER A 92 -20.42 2.42 5.80
C SER A 92 -20.26 0.91 5.53
N THR A 93 -20.94 0.11 6.36
CA THR A 93 -21.04 -1.36 6.26
C THR A 93 -22.00 -1.84 5.16
N TRP A 94 -22.33 -1.01 4.17
CA TRP A 94 -23.20 -1.43 3.09
C TRP A 94 -22.52 -2.52 2.27
N THR A 95 -23.10 -3.69 2.25
CA THR A 95 -22.68 -4.83 1.47
C THR A 95 -23.22 -4.71 0.06
N ALA A 96 -22.54 -3.94 -0.81
CA ALA A 96 -22.74 -4.15 -2.24
C ALA A 96 -22.12 -5.50 -2.60
N GLU A 97 -22.82 -6.29 -3.38
CA GLU A 97 -22.28 -7.56 -3.89
C GLU A 97 -21.00 -7.34 -4.73
N ASP A 98 -20.86 -6.14 -5.32
CA ASP A 98 -19.69 -5.72 -6.08
C ASP A 98 -19.22 -4.32 -5.62
N PRO A 99 -18.14 -4.21 -4.84
CA PRO A 99 -17.60 -2.92 -4.41
C PRO A 99 -17.00 -2.10 -5.56
N THR A 100 -16.73 -2.68 -6.72
CA THR A 100 -16.22 -1.98 -7.90
C THR A 100 -17.32 -1.27 -8.67
N ALA A 101 -18.57 -1.74 -8.55
CA ALA A 101 -19.75 -1.15 -9.21
C ALA A 101 -20.24 0.15 -8.55
N LEU A 102 -19.58 0.63 -7.49
CA LEU A 102 -19.96 1.88 -6.83
C LEU A 102 -19.60 3.08 -7.70
N PRO A 103 -20.44 4.13 -7.69
CA PRO A 103 -20.22 5.33 -8.49
C PRO A 103 -19.12 6.22 -7.89
N VAL A 104 -17.97 5.63 -7.60
CA VAL A 104 -16.76 6.29 -7.12
C VAL A 104 -15.65 6.01 -8.12
N SER A 105 -15.04 7.06 -8.66
CA SER A 105 -13.96 6.89 -9.63
C SER A 105 -12.85 7.92 -9.45
N ILE A 106 -11.64 7.48 -9.77
CA ILE A 106 -10.46 8.31 -9.94
C ILE A 106 -9.94 8.06 -11.35
N GLY A 107 -9.93 9.10 -12.19
CA GLY A 107 -9.57 8.96 -13.61
C GLY A 107 -8.05 8.86 -13.84
N GLY A 108 -7.25 9.38 -12.93
CA GLY A 108 -5.79 9.41 -13.03
C GLY A 108 -5.09 8.45 -12.08
N ASN A 109 -3.82 8.77 -11.82
CA ASN A 109 -2.94 7.99 -10.94
C ASN A 109 -3.17 8.32 -9.47
N ILE A 110 -2.80 7.38 -8.60
CA ILE A 110 -2.76 7.57 -7.16
C ILE A 110 -1.32 7.47 -6.67
N THR A 111 -0.92 8.42 -5.81
CA THR A 111 0.40 8.40 -5.18
C THR A 111 0.27 8.59 -3.67
N VAL A 112 0.82 7.67 -2.90
CA VAL A 112 1.04 7.80 -1.46
C VAL A 112 2.54 7.82 -1.21
N THR A 113 3.05 8.93 -0.68
CA THR A 113 4.47 9.08 -0.33
C THR A 113 4.60 9.30 1.16
N LEU A 114 5.26 8.39 1.84
CA LEU A 114 5.48 8.43 3.28
C LEU A 114 6.98 8.59 3.56
N GLY A 115 7.35 9.77 3.99
CA GLY A 115 8.66 10.13 4.50
C GLY A 115 8.82 9.73 5.96
N GLN A 116 9.70 10.41 6.68
CA GLN A 116 9.94 10.11 8.10
C GLN A 116 8.68 10.25 8.94
N GLY A 117 8.39 9.24 9.76
CA GLY A 117 7.23 9.21 10.65
C GLY A 117 7.01 7.86 11.31
N THR A 118 6.00 7.80 12.16
CA THR A 118 5.52 6.58 12.79
C THR A 118 4.11 6.30 12.32
N TYR A 119 3.92 5.22 11.60
CA TYR A 119 2.67 4.85 10.93
C TYR A 119 2.09 3.60 11.59
N LEU A 120 1.01 3.78 12.37
CA LEU A 120 0.39 2.73 13.19
C LEU A 120 -0.97 2.28 12.67
N GLY A 121 -1.50 2.96 11.66
CA GLY A 121 -2.74 2.59 10.95
C GLY A 121 -2.45 1.98 9.59
N ASP A 122 -3.45 1.34 8.99
CA ASP A 122 -3.35 0.75 7.66
C ASP A 122 -3.06 1.81 6.60
N ILE A 123 -2.31 1.43 5.57
CA ILE A 123 -1.92 2.28 4.45
C ILE A 123 -2.38 1.62 3.15
N TYR A 124 -3.12 2.37 2.33
CA TYR A 124 -3.57 1.88 1.02
C TYR A 124 -3.32 2.92 -0.07
N GLY A 125 -2.84 2.47 -1.19
CA GLY A 125 -2.79 3.29 -2.39
C GLY A 125 -4.21 3.61 -2.85
N ALA A 126 -4.91 2.66 -3.46
CA ALA A 126 -6.33 2.78 -3.78
C ALA A 126 -7.22 2.45 -2.57
N GLY A 127 -8.44 2.98 -2.57
CA GLY A 127 -9.39 2.78 -1.50
C GLY A 127 -10.08 1.42 -1.51
N ASN A 128 -11.20 1.34 -0.77
CA ASN A 128 -11.96 0.10 -0.61
C ASN A 128 -13.12 -0.03 -1.59
N CYS A 129 -13.32 0.91 -2.50
CA CYS A 129 -14.45 0.91 -3.43
C CYS A 129 -14.14 1.69 -4.71
N GLY A 130 -14.92 1.39 -5.77
CA GLY A 130 -14.88 2.11 -7.03
C GLY A 130 -13.75 1.70 -7.96
N THR A 131 -13.42 2.58 -8.90
CA THR A 131 -12.43 2.33 -9.96
C THR A 131 -11.32 3.37 -9.96
N VAL A 132 -10.13 2.96 -10.39
CA VAL A 132 -8.95 3.81 -10.62
C VAL A 132 -8.46 3.54 -12.03
N GLY A 133 -8.47 4.57 -12.89
CA GLY A 133 -8.10 4.45 -14.30
C GLY A 133 -6.58 4.47 -14.56
N GLY A 134 -5.77 4.83 -13.58
CA GLY A 134 -4.33 4.91 -13.72
C GLY A 134 -3.57 4.00 -12.75
N ASP A 135 -2.27 4.28 -12.62
CA ASP A 135 -1.37 3.53 -11.75
C ASP A 135 -1.51 3.95 -10.28
N VAL A 136 -1.14 3.03 -9.39
CA VAL A 136 -1.09 3.26 -7.95
C VAL A 136 0.35 3.09 -7.46
N LEU A 137 0.89 4.13 -6.83
CA LEU A 137 2.21 4.11 -6.21
C LEU A 137 2.09 4.31 -4.70
N VAL A 138 2.63 3.37 -3.93
CA VAL A 138 2.89 3.54 -2.50
C VAL A 138 4.40 3.59 -2.31
N SER A 139 4.92 4.75 -1.92
CA SER A 139 6.35 5.00 -1.74
C SER A 139 6.68 5.21 -0.27
N LEU A 140 7.53 4.35 0.27
CA LEU A 140 7.96 4.37 1.67
C LEU A 140 9.44 4.74 1.74
N THR A 141 9.79 5.57 2.73
CA THR A 141 11.20 6.00 2.94
C THR A 141 11.78 5.32 4.18
N GLY A 142 12.99 4.81 4.08
CA GLY A 142 13.72 4.20 5.18
C GLY A 142 13.90 5.17 6.36
N GLY A 143 13.97 4.61 7.58
CA GLY A 143 14.01 5.37 8.83
C GLY A 143 12.63 5.73 9.40
N SER A 144 11.55 5.31 8.75
CA SER A 144 10.19 5.37 9.27
C SER A 144 9.83 4.11 10.05
N VAL A 145 8.89 4.22 10.99
CA VAL A 145 8.36 3.09 11.77
C VAL A 145 7.00 2.70 11.22
N PHE A 146 6.82 1.44 10.87
CA PHE A 146 5.57 0.88 10.37
C PHE A 146 5.04 -0.19 11.32
N GLY A 147 3.84 0.05 11.88
CA GLY A 147 3.29 -0.78 12.94
C GLY A 147 3.92 -0.48 14.31
N ALA A 148 3.34 -1.02 15.36
CA ALA A 148 3.85 -0.86 16.72
C ALA A 148 4.51 -2.15 17.20
N GLU A 149 5.66 -2.05 17.85
CA GLU A 149 6.22 -3.16 18.61
C GLU A 149 5.20 -3.71 19.61
N GLY A 150 5.03 -5.02 19.64
CA GLY A 150 4.20 -5.71 20.62
C GLY A 150 2.68 -5.62 20.41
N LYS A 151 2.17 -5.02 19.33
CA LYS A 151 0.74 -5.13 18.99
C LYS A 151 0.45 -6.50 18.35
N GLN A 152 -0.59 -7.18 18.86
CA GLN A 152 -1.06 -8.48 18.33
C GLN A 152 -1.66 -8.38 16.92
N SER A 153 -2.05 -7.20 16.47
CA SER A 153 -2.50 -6.92 15.11
C SER A 153 -1.50 -6.00 14.42
N GLY A 154 -0.83 -6.49 13.40
CA GLY A 154 -0.01 -5.71 12.50
C GLY A 154 -0.85 -4.72 11.67
N ILE A 155 -0.17 -3.87 10.93
CA ILE A 155 -0.81 -3.00 9.92
C ILE A 155 -0.77 -3.66 8.56
N THR A 156 -1.70 -3.27 7.70
CA THR A 156 -1.70 -3.63 6.29
C THR A 156 -1.17 -2.47 5.45
N ILE A 157 -0.26 -2.76 4.52
CA ILE A 157 0.17 -1.83 3.48
C ILE A 157 -0.22 -2.43 2.13
N GLY A 158 -1.17 -1.81 1.44
CA GLY A 158 -1.75 -2.37 0.22
C GLY A 158 -1.74 -1.43 -0.97
N GLY A 159 -1.59 -1.99 -2.17
CA GLY A 159 -1.81 -1.27 -3.41
C GLY A 159 -3.28 -0.86 -3.56
N SER A 160 -4.21 -1.68 -3.06
CA SER A 160 -5.64 -1.40 -3.01
C SER A 160 -6.27 -2.07 -1.79
N ALA A 161 -7.30 -1.45 -1.20
CA ALA A 161 -8.14 -2.07 -0.17
C ALA A 161 -9.38 -2.79 -0.75
N GLY A 162 -9.63 -2.68 -2.06
CA GLY A 162 -10.77 -3.30 -2.74
C GLY A 162 -11.23 -2.58 -4.01
N ALA A 163 -10.80 -1.33 -4.24
CA ALA A 163 -11.05 -0.64 -5.49
C ALA A 163 -10.41 -1.39 -6.66
N ALA A 164 -11.08 -1.43 -7.81
CA ALA A 164 -10.50 -1.94 -9.05
C ALA A 164 -9.49 -0.94 -9.59
N VAL A 165 -8.31 -1.40 -9.93
CA VAL A 165 -7.21 -0.60 -10.49
C VAL A 165 -6.91 -1.13 -11.89
N GLU A 166 -6.98 -0.25 -12.91
CA GLU A 166 -6.69 -0.61 -14.31
C GLU A 166 -5.18 -0.64 -14.59
N GLY A 167 -4.41 0.20 -13.89
CA GLY A 167 -2.95 0.27 -13.98
C GLY A 167 -2.22 -0.64 -12.99
N ASN A 168 -0.91 -0.45 -12.91
CA ASN A 168 -0.05 -1.19 -11.98
C ASN A 168 -0.14 -0.66 -10.55
N ARG A 169 0.01 -1.55 -9.58
CA ARG A 169 0.12 -1.23 -8.15
C ARG A 169 1.55 -1.48 -7.70
N THR A 170 2.29 -0.41 -7.54
CA THR A 170 3.73 -0.46 -7.22
C THR A 170 3.96 -0.08 -5.75
N LEU A 171 4.70 -0.92 -5.04
CA LEU A 171 5.36 -0.58 -3.78
C LEU A 171 6.79 -0.12 -4.09
N GLU A 172 7.11 1.12 -3.78
CA GLU A 172 8.46 1.64 -3.88
C GLU A 172 9.09 1.79 -2.49
N LEU A 173 10.23 1.15 -2.28
CA LEU A 173 11.00 1.20 -1.05
C LEU A 173 12.28 2.01 -1.27
N LYS A 174 12.32 3.23 -0.69
CA LYS A 174 13.42 4.19 -0.84
C LYS A 174 14.41 4.08 0.33
N GLY A 175 15.63 3.73 0.01
CA GLY A 175 16.70 3.54 0.99
C GLY A 175 16.71 2.13 1.57
N THR A 176 17.41 1.98 2.69
CA THR A 176 17.56 0.69 3.38
C THR A 176 16.59 0.60 4.55
N PHE A 177 15.91 -0.53 4.65
CA PHE A 177 15.05 -0.90 5.75
C PHE A 177 15.73 -1.99 6.58
N GLY A 178 15.70 -1.83 7.90
CA GLY A 178 16.20 -2.83 8.85
C GLY A 178 15.31 -4.08 8.85
N THR A 179 15.85 -5.20 9.34
CA THR A 179 15.11 -6.47 9.43
C THR A 179 13.90 -6.40 10.38
N GLY A 180 13.83 -5.40 11.26
CA GLY A 180 12.69 -5.18 12.16
C GLY A 180 11.57 -4.31 11.60
N ASP A 181 11.83 -3.53 10.54
CA ASP A 181 10.94 -2.45 10.13
C ASP A 181 9.57 -2.92 9.64
N PHE A 182 9.48 -4.14 9.11
CA PHE A 182 8.24 -4.70 8.55
C PHE A 182 7.77 -5.99 9.24
N GLN A 183 8.27 -6.32 10.44
CA GLN A 183 7.87 -7.55 11.15
C GLN A 183 6.38 -7.66 11.43
N ASN A 184 5.70 -6.52 11.64
CA ASN A 184 4.27 -6.45 11.92
C ASN A 184 3.48 -5.83 10.74
N VAL A 185 3.99 -5.98 9.51
CA VAL A 185 3.38 -5.41 8.31
C VAL A 185 3.01 -6.53 7.36
N THR A 186 1.75 -6.55 6.92
CA THR A 186 1.30 -7.36 5.79
C THR A 186 1.23 -6.50 4.55
N PHE A 187 2.02 -6.83 3.54
CA PHE A 187 1.91 -6.23 2.21
C PHE A 187 0.86 -6.99 1.39
N THR A 188 0.03 -6.26 0.64
CA THR A 188 -1.05 -6.90 -0.12
C THR A 188 -1.34 -6.18 -1.43
N ARG A 189 -1.73 -6.96 -2.46
CA ARG A 189 -2.23 -6.45 -3.74
C ARG A 189 -1.26 -5.51 -4.45
N PHE A 190 0.01 -5.88 -4.48
CA PHE A 190 1.02 -5.24 -5.31
C PHE A 190 1.34 -6.11 -6.53
N ASP A 191 1.50 -5.47 -7.67
CA ASP A 191 1.97 -6.08 -8.92
C ASP A 191 3.49 -5.94 -9.04
N GLU A 192 4.05 -4.92 -8.38
CA GLU A 192 5.47 -4.60 -8.43
C GLU A 192 6.00 -4.16 -7.06
N ILE A 193 7.22 -4.63 -6.73
CA ILE A 193 8.02 -4.10 -5.62
C ILE A 193 9.34 -3.56 -6.19
N ASN A 194 9.53 -2.24 -6.06
CA ASN A 194 10.69 -1.51 -6.56
C ASN A 194 11.63 -1.11 -5.42
N ILE A 195 12.90 -1.53 -5.50
CA ILE A 195 13.99 -1.04 -4.66
C ILE A 195 15.03 -0.42 -5.59
N ALA A 196 14.81 0.85 -5.96
CA ALA A 196 15.53 1.48 -7.07
C ALA A 196 17.03 1.64 -6.83
N GLN A 197 17.44 1.91 -5.60
CA GLN A 197 18.81 2.27 -5.29
C GLN A 197 19.70 1.03 -5.12
N GLU A 198 20.83 0.98 -5.81
CA GLU A 198 21.87 -0.03 -5.59
C GLU A 198 22.37 0.00 -4.14
N GLY A 199 22.53 -1.18 -3.54
CA GLY A 199 22.91 -1.32 -2.13
C GLY A 199 21.77 -1.11 -1.13
N ALA A 200 20.62 -0.59 -1.55
CA ALA A 200 19.42 -0.56 -0.71
C ALA A 200 18.84 -1.96 -0.51
N SER A 201 18.20 -2.18 0.62
CA SER A 201 17.60 -3.46 0.95
C SER A 201 16.36 -3.32 1.82
N ALA A 202 15.45 -4.29 1.69
CA ALA A 202 14.29 -4.42 2.56
C ALA A 202 13.98 -5.90 2.82
N THR A 203 13.49 -6.22 4.01
CA THR A 203 12.98 -7.55 4.35
C THR A 203 11.50 -7.46 4.65
N ILE A 204 10.69 -8.27 3.97
CA ILE A 204 9.25 -8.40 4.20
C ILE A 204 8.91 -9.79 4.72
N TYR A 205 7.85 -9.90 5.53
CA TYR A 205 7.49 -11.10 6.27
C TYR A 205 6.09 -11.63 5.90
N ALA A 206 5.27 -10.81 5.27
CA ALA A 206 3.96 -11.23 4.77
C ALA A 206 3.65 -10.48 3.48
N LEU A 207 3.28 -11.24 2.43
CA LEU A 207 2.83 -10.74 1.13
C LEU A 207 1.63 -11.57 0.69
N THR A 208 0.51 -10.91 0.44
CA THR A 208 -0.76 -11.56 0.12
C THR A 208 -1.43 -10.92 -1.10
N ASP A 209 -2.33 -11.65 -1.76
CA ASP A 209 -3.10 -11.14 -2.92
C ASP A 209 -2.23 -10.51 -4.04
N SER A 210 -1.03 -11.05 -4.27
CA SER A 210 -0.06 -10.56 -5.25
C SER A 210 0.32 -11.67 -6.24
N PRO A 211 -0.60 -12.07 -7.15
CA PRO A 211 -0.48 -13.30 -7.93
C PRO A 211 0.68 -13.29 -8.94
N ALA A 212 1.05 -12.13 -9.47
CA ALA A 212 2.09 -11.99 -10.48
C ALA A 212 3.04 -10.84 -10.09
N LEU A 213 3.91 -11.10 -9.10
CA LEU A 213 4.80 -10.09 -8.56
C LEU A 213 6.01 -9.87 -9.47
N THR A 214 6.33 -8.61 -9.75
CA THR A 214 7.59 -8.21 -10.37
C THR A 214 8.47 -7.50 -9.35
N LYS A 215 9.72 -7.98 -9.18
CA LYS A 215 10.77 -7.26 -8.44
C LYS A 215 11.59 -6.43 -9.41
N THR A 216 11.62 -5.11 -9.22
CA THR A 216 12.37 -4.15 -10.02
C THR A 216 13.38 -3.35 -9.17
N GLY A 217 14.24 -2.59 -9.84
CA GLY A 217 15.27 -1.76 -9.22
C GLY A 217 16.48 -2.55 -8.71
N ALA A 218 17.63 -1.89 -8.63
CA ALA A 218 18.95 -2.49 -8.42
C ALA A 218 19.18 -3.06 -7.00
N GLY A 219 18.34 -2.70 -6.03
CA GLY A 219 18.45 -3.13 -4.63
C GLY A 219 18.00 -4.57 -4.38
N THR A 220 18.08 -4.98 -3.12
CA THR A 220 17.76 -6.35 -2.67
C THR A 220 16.44 -6.40 -1.90
N LEU A 221 15.52 -7.24 -2.35
CA LEU A 221 14.33 -7.65 -1.60
C LEU A 221 14.61 -9.00 -0.93
N THR A 222 14.36 -9.10 0.36
CA THR A 222 14.41 -10.36 1.11
C THR A 222 13.01 -10.76 1.54
N LEU A 223 12.62 -11.99 1.25
CA LEU A 223 11.48 -12.65 1.89
C LEU A 223 12.04 -13.36 3.13
N GLY A 224 11.77 -12.82 4.30
CA GLY A 224 12.43 -13.19 5.56
C GLY A 224 11.57 -14.11 6.43
N ALA A 225 12.21 -14.82 7.35
CA ALA A 225 11.53 -15.42 8.51
C ALA A 225 11.39 -14.37 9.61
N ASP A 226 10.29 -14.39 10.35
CA ASP A 226 10.11 -13.52 11.49
C ASP A 226 11.08 -13.84 12.65
N ALA A 227 11.06 -13.05 13.72
CA ALA A 227 11.94 -13.26 14.88
C ALA A 227 11.71 -14.59 15.61
N ALA A 228 10.56 -15.23 15.41
CA ALA A 228 10.23 -16.56 15.93
C ALA A 228 10.64 -17.70 14.98
N GLY A 229 11.20 -17.36 13.79
CA GLY A 229 11.57 -18.31 12.75
C GLY A 229 10.39 -18.78 11.88
N ALA A 230 9.23 -18.13 12.00
CA ALA A 230 8.14 -18.38 11.08
C ALA A 230 8.48 -17.85 9.69
N GLU A 231 8.23 -18.66 8.68
CA GLU A 231 8.51 -18.35 7.28
C GLU A 231 7.64 -17.17 6.79
N THR A 232 8.11 -16.47 5.77
CA THR A 232 7.29 -15.44 5.09
C THR A 232 5.93 -16.02 4.72
N ILE A 233 4.87 -15.35 5.13
CA ILE A 233 3.50 -15.73 4.75
C ILE A 233 3.30 -15.30 3.29
N LEU A 234 3.25 -16.29 2.41
CA LEU A 234 2.78 -16.15 1.04
C LEU A 234 1.45 -16.89 0.96
N ASP A 235 0.37 -16.21 0.67
CA ASP A 235 -0.99 -16.77 0.76
C ASP A 235 -1.35 -17.74 -0.37
N GLY A 236 -0.40 -18.26 -1.10
CA GLY A 236 -0.61 -19.22 -2.18
C GLY A 236 -1.27 -18.64 -3.45
N THR A 237 -1.55 -17.34 -3.48
CA THR A 237 -2.03 -16.64 -4.68
C THR A 237 -0.87 -16.19 -5.56
N THR A 238 0.35 -16.14 -5.02
CA THR A 238 1.55 -15.79 -5.81
C THR A 238 1.95 -16.98 -6.69
N GLU A 239 1.62 -16.88 -7.97
CA GLU A 239 1.83 -17.95 -8.97
C GLU A 239 3.20 -17.86 -9.68
N GLY A 240 3.99 -16.85 -9.39
CA GLY A 240 5.33 -16.67 -9.94
C GLY A 240 5.89 -15.30 -9.63
N ILE A 241 7.20 -15.18 -9.76
CA ILE A 241 7.90 -13.90 -9.54
C ILE A 241 8.81 -13.63 -10.72
N THR A 242 8.72 -12.42 -11.26
CA THR A 242 9.68 -11.90 -12.24
C THR A 242 10.71 -11.03 -11.53
N ILE A 243 12.00 -11.34 -11.68
CA ILE A 243 13.09 -10.51 -11.20
C ILE A 243 13.65 -9.77 -12.40
N SER A 244 13.21 -8.54 -12.61
CA SER A 244 13.64 -7.72 -13.76
C SER A 244 14.96 -7.03 -13.50
N GLU A 245 15.28 -6.71 -12.24
CA GLU A 245 16.50 -6.02 -11.85
C GLU A 245 16.86 -6.31 -10.38
N GLY A 246 18.16 -6.25 -10.05
CA GLY A 246 18.69 -6.38 -8.69
C GLY A 246 18.63 -7.79 -8.15
N SER A 247 18.28 -7.94 -6.87
CA SER A 247 18.32 -9.24 -6.17
C SER A 247 17.02 -9.54 -5.43
N LEU A 248 16.61 -10.81 -5.46
CA LEU A 248 15.61 -11.38 -4.57
C LEU A 248 16.28 -12.46 -3.70
N ASN A 249 16.13 -12.34 -2.38
CA ASN A 249 16.65 -13.29 -1.41
C ASN A 249 15.49 -14.02 -0.73
N LEU A 250 15.50 -15.35 -0.79
CA LEU A 250 14.46 -16.23 -0.26
C LEU A 250 14.85 -16.89 1.07
N SER A 251 15.79 -16.36 1.81
CA SER A 251 16.36 -17.01 3.00
C SER A 251 15.34 -17.36 4.09
N GLY A 252 14.18 -16.71 4.11
CA GLY A 252 13.10 -16.98 5.05
C GLY A 252 11.80 -17.44 4.39
N ALA A 253 11.78 -17.63 3.07
CA ALA A 253 10.61 -18.12 2.39
C ALA A 253 10.59 -19.66 2.40
N GLY A 254 9.57 -20.26 2.97
CA GLY A 254 9.37 -21.70 2.91
C GLY A 254 9.13 -22.18 1.47
N GLY A 255 9.92 -23.13 1.02
CA GLY A 255 9.89 -23.65 -0.37
C GLY A 255 8.56 -24.28 -0.83
N SER A 256 7.60 -24.49 0.08
CA SER A 256 6.30 -25.09 -0.23
C SER A 256 5.25 -24.07 -0.71
N HIS A 257 5.51 -22.77 -0.58
CA HIS A 257 4.54 -21.71 -0.86
C HIS A 257 4.74 -21.01 -2.20
N MET A 258 5.80 -21.34 -2.92
CA MET A 258 6.16 -20.68 -4.17
C MET A 258 5.90 -21.62 -5.34
N LYS A 259 4.76 -21.44 -5.97
CA LYS A 259 4.36 -22.18 -7.18
C LYS A 259 4.46 -21.26 -8.39
N GLY A 260 4.61 -21.85 -9.59
CA GLY A 260 4.52 -21.13 -10.84
C GLY A 260 5.86 -20.87 -11.53
N THR A 261 5.85 -19.98 -12.51
CA THR A 261 7.00 -19.71 -13.37
C THR A 261 7.82 -18.55 -12.81
N TRP A 262 9.12 -18.74 -12.75
CA TRP A 262 10.08 -17.74 -12.31
C TRP A 262 10.84 -17.19 -13.51
N ASN A 263 10.82 -15.87 -13.69
CA ASN A 263 11.58 -15.20 -14.72
C ASN A 263 12.70 -14.38 -14.07
N ILE A 264 13.96 -14.67 -14.43
CA ILE A 264 15.11 -13.97 -13.89
C ILE A 264 15.82 -13.29 -15.06
N ALA A 265 15.75 -11.98 -15.13
CA ALA A 265 16.40 -11.21 -16.19
C ALA A 265 17.93 -11.30 -16.10
N SER A 266 18.60 -11.08 -17.23
CA SER A 266 20.06 -11.04 -17.29
C SER A 266 20.62 -9.99 -16.31
N GLY A 267 21.61 -10.38 -15.50
CA GLY A 267 22.19 -9.53 -14.45
C GLY A 267 21.44 -9.51 -13.11
N SER A 268 20.22 -10.03 -13.06
CA SER A 268 19.46 -10.18 -11.81
C SER A 268 19.90 -11.41 -11.03
N ARG A 269 19.60 -11.42 -9.71
CA ARG A 269 20.01 -12.51 -8.82
C ARG A 269 18.84 -13.07 -8.03
N LEU A 270 18.81 -14.39 -7.92
CA LEU A 270 18.02 -15.15 -6.96
C LEU A 270 18.97 -15.81 -5.95
N THR A 271 18.78 -15.58 -4.67
CA THR A 271 19.63 -16.08 -3.58
C THR A 271 18.79 -16.69 -2.45
N GLY A 272 19.43 -17.40 -1.51
CA GLY A 272 18.75 -17.94 -0.33
C GLY A 272 17.86 -19.15 -0.62
N VAL A 273 18.02 -19.79 -1.76
CA VAL A 273 17.24 -20.99 -2.13
C VAL A 273 17.91 -22.23 -1.51
N SER A 274 17.18 -22.93 -0.65
CA SER A 274 17.56 -24.26 -0.20
C SER A 274 16.82 -25.31 -1.05
N GLY A 275 17.53 -26.00 -1.93
CA GLY A 275 16.95 -27.03 -2.79
C GLY A 275 17.43 -26.93 -4.25
N THR A 276 16.80 -27.70 -5.12
CA THR A 276 17.13 -27.72 -6.55
C THR A 276 16.26 -26.73 -7.29
N VAL A 277 16.88 -25.74 -7.94
CA VAL A 277 16.22 -24.87 -8.92
C VAL A 277 16.45 -25.48 -10.29
N THR A 278 15.37 -25.89 -10.95
CA THR A 278 15.45 -26.31 -12.34
C THR A 278 15.19 -25.09 -13.22
N VAL A 279 16.21 -24.65 -13.94
CA VAL A 279 16.07 -23.59 -14.94
C VAL A 279 15.71 -24.26 -16.25
N GLY A 280 14.51 -24.02 -16.76
CA GLY A 280 14.13 -24.44 -18.12
C GLY A 280 14.89 -23.60 -19.14
N GLU A 281 15.41 -24.22 -20.18
CA GLU A 281 15.86 -23.50 -21.38
C GLU A 281 14.63 -22.85 -22.02
N GLY A 282 14.62 -21.49 -22.12
CA GLY A 282 13.61 -20.71 -22.81
C GLY A 282 13.91 -20.61 -24.30
#